data_3fe38db327fb7c47dc66e80646c70573
#
_entry.id   3fe38db327fb7c47dc66e80646c70573
#
_cell.length_a   1.000
_cell.length_b   1.000
_cell.length_c   1.000
_cell.angle_alpha   90.00
_cell.angle_beta   90.00
_cell.angle_gamma   90.00
#
_symmetry.space_group_name_H-M   'P 1'
#
loop_
_entity.id
_entity.type
_entity.pdbx_description
1 polymer ?
#
loop_
_entity_poly.entity_id
_entity_poly.type
_entity_poly.pdbx_seq_one_letter_code
_entity_poly.pdbx_strand_id
1 'polypeptide(L)'
;MLNARSVKNKLAELHCLIYSNQYDCVFITETWLNNDYPNSMLDPDSVYQIARTDRETRVGGGVCALISRKHHISVTAAGLCTCKNSDVLSFDLHTELSKYRFIVVYRPPDYDVTAHNDALALSKFIENRTIDHHGPVFVVGDINCPSIDYAFCLTAKNRLEQIISDAFNYYGF
;
A
#
# COMPACT_ATOMS: atom_id res chain seq x y z
N MET A 1 -2.56 -10.04 0.46
CA MET A 1 -3.11 -8.73 0.08
C MET A 1 -4.58 -8.88 -0.29
N LEU A 2 -5.42 -7.90 0.05
CA LEU A 2 -6.86 -7.87 -0.16
C LEU A 2 -7.30 -6.49 -0.67
N ASN A 3 -7.98 -6.41 -1.81
CA ASN A 3 -8.76 -5.23 -2.17
C ASN A 3 -10.16 -5.39 -1.54
N ALA A 4 -10.48 -4.56 -0.55
CA ALA A 4 -11.68 -4.75 0.26
C ALA A 4 -12.96 -4.14 -0.34
N ARG A 5 -12.83 -3.13 -1.19
CA ARG A 5 -13.98 -2.30 -1.63
C ARG A 5 -14.88 -1.96 -0.45
N SER A 6 -14.32 -1.30 0.55
CA SER A 6 -14.85 -1.03 1.89
C SER A 6 -14.73 -2.21 2.87
N VAL A 7 -14.05 -1.98 3.97
CA VAL A 7 -14.03 -2.92 5.12
C VAL A 7 -15.21 -2.74 6.06
N LYS A 8 -15.92 -1.61 5.96
CA LYS A 8 -16.95 -1.19 6.93
C LYS A 8 -18.02 -2.25 7.18
N ASN A 9 -18.45 -2.93 6.12
CA ASN A 9 -19.51 -3.96 6.19
C ASN A 9 -18.93 -5.39 6.14
N LYS A 10 -17.59 -5.54 6.29
CA LYS A 10 -16.86 -6.81 6.17
C LYS A 10 -15.94 -7.06 7.35
N LEU A 11 -16.19 -6.39 8.48
CA LEU A 11 -15.35 -6.53 9.67
C LEU A 11 -15.34 -7.97 10.19
N ALA A 12 -16.49 -8.65 10.16
CA ALA A 12 -16.58 -10.03 10.61
C ALA A 12 -15.73 -10.98 9.75
N GLU A 13 -15.78 -10.80 8.41
CA GLU A 13 -14.94 -11.57 7.49
C GLU A 13 -13.46 -11.26 7.69
N LEU A 14 -13.11 -9.98 7.89
CA LEU A 14 -11.75 -9.56 8.18
C LEU A 14 -11.24 -10.19 9.47
N HIS A 15 -12.02 -10.13 10.56
CA HIS A 15 -11.65 -10.76 11.83
C HIS A 15 -11.47 -12.26 11.70
N CYS A 16 -12.38 -12.94 11.00
CA CYS A 16 -12.23 -14.36 10.71
C CYS A 16 -10.92 -14.62 9.95
N LEU A 17 -10.62 -13.84 8.94
CA LEU A 17 -9.41 -14.00 8.13
C LEU A 17 -8.13 -13.83 8.96
N ILE A 18 -8.02 -12.76 9.75
CA ILE A 18 -6.78 -12.44 10.48
C ILE A 18 -6.54 -13.37 11.66
N TYR A 19 -7.61 -13.76 12.38
CA TYR A 19 -7.47 -14.61 13.58
C TYR A 19 -7.34 -16.09 13.25
N SER A 20 -8.00 -16.58 12.20
CA SER A 20 -7.90 -17.99 11.82
C SER A 20 -6.56 -18.37 11.23
N ASN A 21 -5.89 -17.44 10.53
CA ASN A 21 -4.68 -17.75 9.77
C ASN A 21 -3.40 -17.23 10.43
N GLN A 22 -3.49 -16.36 11.42
CA GLN A 22 -2.35 -15.81 12.17
C GLN A 22 -1.24 -15.24 11.24
N TYR A 23 -1.61 -14.49 10.22
CA TYR A 23 -0.66 -13.89 9.28
C TYR A 23 0.31 -12.95 9.97
N ASP A 24 1.56 -12.92 9.52
CA ASP A 24 2.51 -11.91 9.98
C ASP A 24 2.18 -10.52 9.47
N CYS A 25 1.72 -10.42 8.21
CA CYS A 25 1.31 -9.16 7.59
C CYS A 25 0.05 -9.36 6.74
N VAL A 26 -0.91 -8.44 6.88
CA VAL A 26 -2.09 -8.35 6.00
C VAL A 26 -2.15 -6.94 5.42
N PHE A 27 -2.15 -6.84 4.10
CA PHE A 27 -2.26 -5.57 3.37
C PHE A 27 -3.64 -5.45 2.76
N ILE A 28 -4.27 -4.30 2.97
CA ILE A 28 -5.63 -4.02 2.51
C ILE A 28 -5.64 -2.72 1.71
N THR A 29 -6.17 -2.77 0.50
CA THR A 29 -6.48 -1.60 -0.32
C THR A 29 -7.98 -1.36 -0.38
N GLU A 30 -8.38 -0.16 -0.74
CA GLU A 30 -9.79 0.27 -0.76
C GLU A 30 -10.50 0.04 0.58
N THR A 31 -9.88 0.50 1.66
CA THR A 31 -10.46 0.34 3.01
C THR A 31 -11.71 1.16 3.20
N TRP A 32 -11.82 2.33 2.55
CA TRP A 32 -12.88 3.33 2.67
C TRP A 32 -13.08 3.80 4.11
N LEU A 33 -12.00 3.74 4.91
CA LEU A 33 -11.98 4.24 6.27
C LEU A 33 -11.75 5.76 6.30
N ASN A 34 -12.05 6.33 7.44
CA ASN A 34 -11.76 7.72 7.81
C ASN A 34 -11.50 7.79 9.31
N ASN A 35 -11.29 8.99 9.84
CA ASN A 35 -10.97 9.20 11.25
C ASN A 35 -12.06 8.76 12.24
N ASP A 36 -13.31 8.55 11.80
CA ASP A 36 -14.41 8.06 12.65
C ASP A 36 -14.27 6.56 12.99
N TYR A 37 -13.39 5.85 12.28
CA TYR A 37 -13.18 4.42 12.46
C TYR A 37 -11.88 4.17 13.23
N PRO A 38 -11.93 3.86 14.54
CA PRO A 38 -10.73 3.56 15.31
C PRO A 38 -10.10 2.22 14.91
N ASN A 39 -8.80 2.10 15.11
CA ASN A 39 -8.07 0.87 14.80
C ASN A 39 -8.60 -0.37 15.54
N SER A 40 -9.18 -0.19 16.74
CA SER A 40 -9.83 -1.27 17.49
C SER A 40 -11.00 -1.93 16.78
N MET A 41 -11.58 -1.30 15.76
CA MET A 41 -12.60 -1.94 14.93
C MET A 41 -12.00 -2.95 13.94
N LEU A 42 -10.75 -2.74 13.52
CA LEU A 42 -10.05 -3.64 12.61
C LEU A 42 -9.43 -4.83 13.34
N ASP A 43 -8.99 -4.63 14.57
CA ASP A 43 -8.35 -5.63 15.41
C ASP A 43 -8.77 -5.42 16.88
N PRO A 44 -9.96 -5.88 17.29
CA PRO A 44 -10.47 -5.74 18.66
C PRO A 44 -9.60 -6.44 19.70
N ASP A 45 -8.93 -7.53 19.34
CA ASP A 45 -8.09 -8.32 20.25
C ASP A 45 -6.66 -7.74 20.36
N SER A 46 -6.37 -6.67 19.64
CA SER A 46 -5.08 -5.97 19.67
C SER A 46 -3.87 -6.89 19.40
N VAL A 47 -4.03 -7.86 18.50
CA VAL A 47 -2.97 -8.82 18.08
C VAL A 47 -2.03 -8.20 17.07
N TYR A 48 -2.52 -7.18 16.34
CA TYR A 48 -1.79 -6.51 15.27
C TYR A 48 -1.42 -5.06 15.63
N GLN A 49 -0.34 -4.60 15.07
CA GLN A 49 -0.05 -3.17 14.90
C GLN A 49 -0.69 -2.73 13.59
N ILE A 50 -1.38 -1.60 13.59
CA ILE A 50 -2.10 -1.10 12.43
C ILE A 50 -1.47 0.20 11.96
N ALA A 51 -1.02 0.20 10.72
CA ALA A 51 -0.62 1.39 10.00
C ALA A 51 -1.59 1.59 8.83
N ARG A 52 -2.09 2.82 8.64
CA ARG A 52 -3.04 3.12 7.57
C ARG A 52 -2.91 4.55 7.06
N THR A 53 -3.31 4.75 5.82
CA THR A 53 -3.53 6.05 5.21
C THR A 53 -4.97 6.08 4.71
N ASP A 54 -5.78 6.92 5.35
CA ASP A 54 -7.18 7.12 5.00
C ASP A 54 -7.30 8.27 4.00
N ARG A 55 -8.34 8.22 3.19
CA ARG A 55 -8.67 9.30 2.27
C ARG A 55 -9.71 10.22 2.89
N GLU A 56 -9.33 11.49 3.11
CA GLU A 56 -10.20 12.45 3.82
C GLU A 56 -11.20 13.16 2.91
N THR A 57 -10.85 13.38 1.64
CA THR A 57 -11.56 14.33 0.77
C THR A 57 -12.60 13.72 -0.15
N ARG A 58 -12.63 12.40 -0.31
CA ARG A 58 -13.57 11.73 -1.21
C ARG A 58 -13.83 10.27 -0.77
N VAL A 59 -14.97 9.74 -1.19
CA VAL A 59 -15.33 8.34 -0.95
C VAL A 59 -14.42 7.40 -1.75
N GLY A 60 -14.07 6.26 -1.15
CA GLY A 60 -13.23 5.24 -1.76
C GLY A 60 -11.75 5.38 -1.42
N GLY A 61 -10.95 4.39 -1.83
CA GLY A 61 -9.52 4.36 -1.57
C GLY A 61 -9.16 4.02 -0.12
N GLY A 62 -7.99 4.48 0.29
CA GLY A 62 -7.37 4.15 1.57
C GLY A 62 -6.60 2.83 1.54
N VAL A 63 -5.48 2.80 2.24
CA VAL A 63 -4.63 1.62 2.39
C VAL A 63 -4.35 1.34 3.87
N CYS A 64 -4.23 0.08 4.21
CA CYS A 64 -3.98 -0.37 5.58
C CYS A 64 -3.04 -1.57 5.58
N ALA A 65 -2.19 -1.63 6.59
CA ALA A 65 -1.38 -2.78 6.92
C ALA A 65 -1.65 -3.19 8.38
N LEU A 66 -1.98 -4.46 8.58
CA LEU A 66 -2.02 -5.11 9.89
C LEU A 66 -0.76 -5.96 10.00
N ILE A 67 0.08 -5.68 10.98
CA ILE A 67 1.36 -6.36 11.20
C ILE A 67 1.33 -7.01 12.57
N SER A 68 1.57 -8.31 12.63
CA SER A 68 1.61 -9.06 13.89
C SER A 68 2.54 -8.39 14.90
N ARG A 69 2.11 -8.28 16.15
CA ARG A 69 2.92 -7.69 17.24
C ARG A 69 4.15 -8.52 17.62
N LYS A 70 4.36 -9.65 16.96
CA LYS A 70 5.64 -10.39 17.01
C LYS A 70 6.78 -9.59 16.38
N HIS A 71 6.46 -8.62 15.51
CA HIS A 71 7.43 -7.80 14.79
C HIS A 71 7.35 -6.35 15.28
N HIS A 72 8.46 -5.64 15.20
CA HIS A 72 8.50 -4.20 15.44
C HIS A 72 8.40 -3.44 14.11
N ILE A 73 7.58 -2.40 14.07
CA ILE A 73 7.48 -1.51 12.89
C ILE A 73 7.79 -0.06 13.25
N SER A 74 8.34 0.67 12.29
CA SER A 74 8.39 2.12 12.30
C SER A 74 7.70 2.65 11.05
N VAL A 75 6.60 3.37 11.25
CA VAL A 75 5.89 4.03 10.13
C VAL A 75 6.72 5.23 9.71
N THR A 76 7.17 5.22 8.46
CA THR A 76 7.81 6.38 7.86
C THR A 76 6.74 7.38 7.46
N ALA A 77 6.92 8.63 7.88
CA ALA A 77 5.92 9.69 7.73
C ALA A 77 5.30 9.68 6.33
N ALA A 78 4.01 9.44 6.26
CA ALA A 78 3.21 9.44 5.04
C ALA A 78 3.19 10.80 4.33
N GLY A 79 3.62 11.88 5.02
CA GLY A 79 3.56 13.25 4.54
C GLY A 79 4.48 13.64 3.38
N LEU A 80 5.21 12.68 2.79
CA LEU A 80 6.10 12.95 1.66
C LEU A 80 5.50 12.56 0.30
N CYS A 81 4.36 11.89 0.26
CA CYS A 81 3.70 11.58 -1.00
C CYS A 81 2.85 12.77 -1.45
N THR A 82 3.16 13.30 -2.63
CA THR A 82 2.40 14.37 -3.28
C THR A 82 1.31 13.83 -4.21
N CYS A 83 1.04 12.52 -4.16
CA CYS A 83 -0.04 11.90 -4.90
C CYS A 83 -1.39 12.48 -4.47
N LYS A 84 -2.22 12.85 -5.46
CA LYS A 84 -3.57 13.37 -5.19
C LYS A 84 -4.64 12.30 -5.27
N ASN A 85 -4.40 11.28 -6.09
CA ASN A 85 -5.36 10.23 -6.38
C ASN A 85 -4.95 8.87 -5.81
N SER A 86 -3.65 8.57 -5.78
CA SER A 86 -3.12 7.35 -5.17
C SER A 86 -3.02 7.48 -3.66
N ASP A 87 -3.32 6.41 -2.95
CA ASP A 87 -3.12 6.31 -1.50
C ASP A 87 -1.88 5.46 -1.26
N VAL A 88 -0.98 5.95 -0.42
CA VAL A 88 0.31 5.31 -0.18
C VAL A 88 0.59 5.28 1.32
N LEU A 89 1.07 4.13 1.78
CA LEU A 89 1.57 3.92 3.13
C LEU A 89 2.99 3.34 3.02
N SER A 90 3.95 3.90 3.73
CA SER A 90 5.30 3.33 3.82
C SER A 90 5.68 3.10 5.28
N PHE A 91 6.23 1.92 5.56
CA PHE A 91 6.75 1.58 6.88
C PHE A 91 7.92 0.62 6.77
N ASP A 92 8.74 0.60 7.81
CA ASP A 92 9.84 -0.35 7.96
C ASP A 92 9.46 -1.40 9.00
N LEU A 93 9.62 -2.66 8.65
CA LEU A 93 9.49 -3.81 9.53
C LEU A 93 10.87 -4.25 9.97
N HIS A 94 11.07 -4.30 11.28
CA HIS A 94 12.34 -4.67 11.88
C HIS A 94 12.30 -6.13 12.35
N THR A 95 13.28 -6.89 11.93
CA THR A 95 13.56 -8.24 12.44
C THR A 95 14.95 -8.26 13.08
N GLU A 96 15.31 -9.35 13.72
CA GLU A 96 16.66 -9.53 14.30
C GLU A 96 17.77 -9.48 13.24
N LEU A 97 17.46 -9.88 12.01
CA LEU A 97 18.45 -10.04 10.94
C LEU A 97 18.45 -8.88 9.93
N SER A 98 17.33 -8.20 9.76
CA SER A 98 17.19 -7.22 8.69
C SER A 98 16.06 -6.23 8.94
N LYS A 99 16.11 -5.15 8.17
CA LYS A 99 15.09 -4.13 8.10
C LYS A 99 14.47 -4.17 6.70
N TYR A 100 13.18 -4.43 6.64
CA TYR A 100 12.43 -4.54 5.38
C TYR A 100 11.53 -3.31 5.23
N ARG A 101 11.57 -2.67 4.09
CA ARG A 101 10.64 -1.57 3.77
C ARG A 101 9.46 -2.08 2.97
N PHE A 102 8.26 -1.72 3.40
CA PHE A 102 7.03 -1.94 2.66
C PHE A 102 6.45 -0.61 2.19
N ILE A 103 6.04 -0.58 0.93
CA ILE A 103 5.31 0.52 0.30
C ILE A 103 3.98 -0.07 -0.16
N VAL A 104 2.90 0.26 0.56
CA VAL A 104 1.55 -0.20 0.23
C VAL A 104 0.88 0.86 -0.62
N VAL A 105 0.39 0.46 -1.79
CA VAL A 105 -0.14 1.39 -2.81
C VAL A 105 -1.55 1.00 -3.22
N TYR A 106 -2.42 1.97 -3.30
CA TYR A 106 -3.65 1.90 -4.08
C TYR A 106 -3.66 3.04 -5.09
N ARG A 107 -3.66 2.72 -6.38
CA ARG A 107 -3.87 3.67 -7.47
C ARG A 107 -5.22 3.40 -8.12
N PRO A 108 -6.13 4.38 -8.21
CA PRO A 108 -7.40 4.19 -8.93
C PRO A 108 -7.15 3.92 -10.43
N PRO A 109 -8.10 3.25 -11.13
CA PRO A 109 -7.94 2.87 -12.54
C PRO A 109 -8.18 4.03 -13.53
N ASP A 110 -7.83 5.26 -13.16
CA ASP A 110 -7.98 6.44 -13.98
C ASP A 110 -6.78 6.62 -14.92
N TYR A 111 -7.04 7.16 -16.12
CA TYR A 111 -6.03 7.38 -17.18
C TYR A 111 -6.07 8.80 -17.76
N ASP A 112 -6.67 9.75 -17.08
CA ASP A 112 -6.71 11.14 -17.48
C ASP A 112 -5.38 11.89 -17.21
N VAL A 113 -5.33 13.17 -17.49
CA VAL A 113 -4.14 14.01 -17.25
C VAL A 113 -3.78 14.08 -15.77
N THR A 114 -4.78 14.06 -14.88
CA THR A 114 -4.58 14.08 -13.43
C THR A 114 -3.93 12.76 -12.97
N ALA A 115 -4.40 11.64 -13.49
CA ALA A 115 -3.83 10.32 -13.24
C ALA A 115 -2.37 10.20 -13.72
N HIS A 116 -2.02 10.88 -14.81
CA HIS A 116 -0.64 10.94 -15.32
C HIS A 116 0.31 11.64 -14.35
N ASN A 117 -0.09 12.81 -13.86
CA ASN A 117 0.68 13.56 -12.86
C ASN A 117 0.80 12.78 -11.54
N ASP A 118 -0.26 12.07 -11.18
CA ASP A 118 -0.29 11.22 -9.99
C ASP A 118 0.66 10.01 -10.13
N ALA A 119 0.73 9.40 -11.32
CA ALA A 119 1.68 8.32 -11.61
C ALA A 119 3.14 8.79 -11.51
N LEU A 120 3.45 9.99 -11.98
CA LEU A 120 4.77 10.60 -11.82
C LEU A 120 5.12 10.84 -10.35
N ALA A 121 4.17 11.36 -9.57
CA ALA A 121 4.36 11.57 -8.14
C ALA A 121 4.56 10.25 -7.39
N LEU A 122 3.79 9.21 -7.75
CA LEU A 122 3.92 7.87 -7.21
C LEU A 122 5.28 7.25 -7.52
N SER A 123 5.72 7.31 -8.78
CA SER A 123 7.04 6.82 -9.20
C SER A 123 8.15 7.50 -8.42
N LYS A 124 8.08 8.82 -8.26
CA LYS A 124 9.07 9.59 -7.50
C LYS A 124 9.05 9.26 -6.01
N PHE A 125 7.88 8.98 -5.45
CA PHE A 125 7.77 8.52 -4.06
C PHE A 125 8.44 7.16 -3.88
N ILE A 126 8.14 6.18 -4.74
CA ILE A 126 8.74 4.84 -4.71
C ILE A 126 10.27 4.95 -4.87
N GLU A 127 10.75 5.73 -5.83
CA GLU A 127 12.18 6.02 -6.02
C GLU A 127 12.84 6.52 -4.74
N ASN A 128 12.33 7.59 -4.15
CA ASN A 128 12.91 8.18 -2.95
C ASN A 128 12.92 7.18 -1.79
N ARG A 129 11.82 6.39 -1.65
CA ARG A 129 11.73 5.38 -0.58
C ARG A 129 12.61 4.15 -0.81
N THR A 130 13.05 3.93 -2.04
CA THR A 130 13.98 2.85 -2.37
C THR A 130 15.43 3.28 -2.16
N ILE A 131 15.78 4.49 -2.59
CA ILE A 131 17.16 5.01 -2.48
C ILE A 131 17.58 5.23 -1.02
N ASP A 132 16.67 5.69 -0.16
CA ASP A 132 16.96 6.01 1.24
C ASP A 132 16.94 4.77 2.18
N HIS A 133 16.90 3.55 1.61
CA HIS A 133 16.86 2.31 2.36
C HIS A 133 17.95 1.32 1.94
N HIS A 134 18.62 0.71 2.92
CA HIS A 134 19.72 -0.23 2.66
C HIS A 134 19.32 -1.71 2.73
N GLY A 135 18.06 -2.01 2.98
CA GLY A 135 17.51 -3.36 3.03
C GLY A 135 16.57 -3.67 1.86
N PRO A 136 15.93 -4.84 1.86
CA PRO A 136 14.92 -5.17 0.85
C PRO A 136 13.73 -4.21 0.91
N VAL A 137 13.23 -3.83 -0.27
CA VAL A 137 12.04 -2.99 -0.44
C VAL A 137 10.97 -3.81 -1.15
N PHE A 138 9.74 -3.76 -0.65
CA PHE A 138 8.60 -4.43 -1.24
C PHE A 138 7.52 -3.39 -1.58
N VAL A 139 7.13 -3.35 -2.84
CA VAL A 139 5.96 -2.59 -3.28
C VAL A 139 4.79 -3.56 -3.39
N VAL A 140 3.74 -3.33 -2.60
CA VAL A 140 2.56 -4.19 -2.54
C VAL A 140 1.30 -3.35 -2.70
N GLY A 141 0.31 -3.86 -3.39
CA GLY A 141 -0.95 -3.11 -3.52
C GLY A 141 -1.66 -3.34 -4.84
N ASP A 142 -2.64 -2.49 -5.11
CA ASP A 142 -3.43 -2.48 -6.33
C ASP A 142 -3.09 -1.22 -7.14
N ILE A 143 -2.26 -1.39 -8.17
CA ILE A 143 -1.73 -0.28 -8.97
C ILE A 143 -2.61 -0.02 -10.19
N ASN A 144 -3.52 -0.94 -10.53
CA ASN A 144 -4.43 -0.81 -11.66
C ASN A 144 -3.73 -0.48 -13.00
N CYS A 145 -2.66 -1.21 -13.31
CA CYS A 145 -1.93 -1.17 -14.57
C CYS A 145 -2.04 -2.53 -15.28
N PRO A 146 -3.17 -2.85 -15.89
CA PRO A 146 -3.47 -4.22 -16.35
C PRO A 146 -2.62 -4.69 -17.53
N SER A 147 -1.91 -3.80 -18.23
CA SER A 147 -1.04 -4.21 -19.33
C SER A 147 0.41 -4.46 -18.91
N ILE A 148 0.75 -4.25 -17.62
CA ILE A 148 2.07 -4.56 -17.10
C ILE A 148 2.09 -6.03 -16.66
N ASP A 149 2.99 -6.80 -17.25
CA ASP A 149 3.30 -8.15 -16.78
C ASP A 149 4.45 -8.09 -15.77
N TYR A 150 4.11 -8.21 -14.50
CA TYR A 150 5.09 -8.13 -13.41
C TYR A 150 5.94 -9.40 -13.24
N ALA A 151 5.62 -10.47 -13.94
CA ALA A 151 6.33 -11.75 -13.79
C ALA A 151 7.49 -11.92 -14.78
N PHE A 152 7.33 -11.41 -16.02
CA PHE A 152 8.26 -11.73 -17.10
C PHE A 152 8.88 -10.52 -17.78
N CYS A 153 8.09 -9.53 -18.07
CA CYS A 153 8.55 -8.35 -18.76
C CYS A 153 7.55 -7.22 -18.53
N LEU A 154 8.01 -6.15 -17.99
CA LEU A 154 7.15 -4.97 -17.76
C LEU A 154 6.85 -4.29 -19.10
N THR A 155 5.78 -4.71 -19.76
CA THR A 155 5.27 -4.11 -20.99
C THR A 155 4.10 -3.19 -20.68
N ALA A 156 4.17 -1.96 -21.16
CA ALA A 156 3.12 -0.96 -20.97
C ALA A 156 2.48 -0.60 -22.29
N LYS A 157 1.15 -0.43 -22.33
CA LYS A 157 0.40 -0.06 -23.52
C LYS A 157 0.16 1.44 -23.66
N ASN A 158 0.34 2.18 -22.59
CA ASN A 158 0.12 3.62 -22.58
C ASN A 158 1.20 4.32 -21.75
N ARG A 159 1.28 5.66 -21.88
CA ARG A 159 2.31 6.46 -21.24
C ARG A 159 2.26 6.42 -19.70
N LEU A 160 1.09 6.31 -19.11
CA LEU A 160 0.95 6.22 -17.64
C LEU A 160 1.55 4.92 -17.12
N GLU A 161 1.17 3.79 -17.74
CA GLU A 161 1.72 2.50 -17.38
C GLU A 161 3.23 2.43 -17.65
N GLN A 162 3.72 3.12 -18.70
CA GLN A 162 5.15 3.23 -18.97
C GLN A 162 5.90 3.91 -17.81
N ILE A 163 5.37 4.99 -17.25
CA ILE A 163 5.97 5.67 -16.09
C ILE A 163 6.14 4.72 -14.91
N ILE A 164 5.10 3.94 -14.61
CA ILE A 164 5.12 2.96 -13.52
C ILE A 164 6.08 1.81 -13.83
N SER A 165 6.02 1.28 -15.06
CA SER A 165 6.89 0.20 -15.53
C SER A 165 8.36 0.59 -15.48
N ASP A 166 8.71 1.79 -15.93
CA ASP A 166 10.09 2.29 -15.93
C ASP A 166 10.63 2.39 -14.49
N ALA A 167 9.82 2.87 -13.55
CA ALA A 167 10.22 2.94 -12.16
C ALA A 167 10.49 1.55 -11.57
N PHE A 168 9.64 0.57 -11.85
CA PHE A 168 9.82 -0.79 -11.36
C PHE A 168 11.04 -1.48 -12.00
N ASN A 169 11.21 -1.37 -13.31
CA ASN A 169 12.37 -1.92 -14.00
C ASN A 169 13.69 -1.32 -13.49
N TYR A 170 13.72 -0.02 -13.25
CA TYR A 170 14.94 0.66 -12.80
C TYR A 170 15.39 0.22 -11.42
N TYR A 171 14.44 -0.05 -10.51
CA TYR A 171 14.74 -0.47 -9.13
C TYR A 171 14.70 -1.98 -8.92
N GLY A 172 14.39 -2.77 -9.95
CA GLY A 172 14.42 -4.23 -9.90
C GLY A 172 13.26 -4.87 -9.12
N PHE A 173 12.09 -4.26 -9.18
CA PHE A 173 10.86 -4.82 -8.60
C PHE A 173 10.22 -5.85 -9.51
#